data_d5eb45e2c0bcda7057d405c8a27d6807
#
_entry.id   d5eb45e2c0bcda7057d405c8a27d6807
#
_cell.length_a   1.000
_cell.length_b   1.000
_cell.length_c   1.000
_cell.angle_alpha   90.00
_cell.angle_beta   90.00
_cell.angle_gamma   90.00
#
_symmetry.space_group_name_H-M   'P 1'
#
loop_
_entity.id
_entity.type
_entity.pdbx_description
1 polymer ?
#
loop_
_entity_poly.entity_id
_entity_poly.type
_entity_poly.pdbx_seq_one_letter_code
_entity_poly.pdbx_strand_id
1 'polypeptide(L)'
;MKVKNYIQIFRFHFLKYILFGNIIYIGILGAILFALLIFLETIFYFSPATKLFVIYLLISFSIIFVLYWSVLFYMTKNEKVRSYRINKFAFILGEKLFPNKKDSIINALQLENESNHNESQSLASAYIESTFKRLKELDISLLIINKDRIKLKTILLATWIIVIITFSFNYQISSKSYYRWSNPHKTFLAPKPFALISTTGSLHILGGEKPNISIKASSIISDTVVLKLVPTQVSTQKRDSLTLNFSHPSTENGEFHFELPELYQDYSYQALVNAKHFWESWETVTTAPETIFVTDRPSFETFLTTITPPKYSRLENLTQEGNIAAIKGLKGSEILIEVTSNRPLQTAYL
;
A
#
# COMPACT_ATOMS: atom_id res chain seq x y z
N MET A 1 30.74 -17.27 52.78
CA MET A 1 29.52 -17.10 51.89
C MET A 1 29.64 -17.85 50.54
N LYS A 2 29.89 -19.16 50.63
CA LYS A 2 30.10 -20.02 49.43
C LYS A 2 28.77 -20.43 48.77
N VAL A 3 27.77 -20.79 49.58
CA VAL A 3 26.45 -21.26 49.09
C VAL A 3 25.67 -20.12 48.46
N LYS A 4 25.66 -18.94 49.08
CA LYS A 4 24.97 -17.74 48.57
C LYS A 4 25.51 -17.31 47.17
N ASN A 5 26.83 -17.24 47.05
CA ASN A 5 27.47 -16.89 45.77
C ASN A 5 27.17 -17.91 44.68
N TYR A 6 27.16 -19.20 45.00
CA TYR A 6 26.84 -20.26 44.06
C TYR A 6 25.39 -20.15 43.53
N ILE A 7 24.43 -19.92 44.45
CA ILE A 7 23.02 -19.73 44.05
C ILE A 7 22.83 -18.45 43.22
N GLN A 8 23.59 -17.37 43.53
CA GLN A 8 23.58 -16.16 42.72
C GLN A 8 24.04 -16.44 41.28
N ILE A 9 25.16 -17.12 41.10
CA ILE A 9 25.67 -17.52 39.79
C ILE A 9 24.64 -18.37 39.05
N PHE A 10 24.06 -19.36 39.72
CA PHE A 10 23.00 -20.20 39.12
C PHE A 10 21.79 -19.39 38.69
N ARG A 11 21.33 -18.44 39.49
CA ARG A 11 20.21 -17.55 39.18
C ARG A 11 20.48 -16.75 37.91
N PHE A 12 21.69 -16.18 37.74
CA PHE A 12 22.04 -15.45 36.54
C PHE A 12 22.17 -16.36 35.33
N HIS A 13 22.71 -17.55 35.44
CA HIS A 13 22.73 -18.54 34.39
C HIS A 13 21.31 -18.93 33.93
N PHE A 14 20.40 -19.12 34.87
CA PHE A 14 19.00 -19.42 34.62
C PHE A 14 18.30 -18.26 33.86
N LEU A 15 18.50 -17.02 34.28
CA LEU A 15 17.96 -15.85 33.56
C LEU A 15 18.51 -15.75 32.15
N LYS A 16 19.82 -15.89 31.97
CA LYS A 16 20.42 -15.93 30.63
C LYS A 16 19.79 -17.03 29.75
N TYR A 17 19.56 -18.18 30.34
CA TYR A 17 18.95 -19.28 29.64
C TYR A 17 17.51 -18.97 29.22
N ILE A 18 16.69 -18.32 30.04
CA ILE A 18 15.35 -17.86 29.67
C ILE A 18 15.46 -16.80 28.54
N LEU A 19 16.37 -15.84 28.66
CA LEU A 19 16.62 -14.81 27.65
C LEU A 19 16.94 -15.44 26.28
N PHE A 20 17.89 -16.39 26.25
CA PHE A 20 18.22 -17.09 24.99
C PHE A 20 17.02 -17.83 24.40
N GLY A 21 16.16 -18.43 25.24
CA GLY A 21 14.93 -19.05 24.78
C GLY A 21 13.99 -18.05 24.12
N ASN A 22 13.81 -16.89 24.74
CA ASN A 22 12.95 -15.85 24.19
C ASN A 22 13.53 -15.26 22.90
N ILE A 23 14.85 -15.10 22.79
CA ILE A 23 15.51 -14.69 21.54
C ILE A 23 15.24 -15.71 20.42
N ILE A 24 15.27 -17.03 20.72
CA ILE A 24 14.96 -18.06 19.72
C ILE A 24 13.50 -17.93 19.25
N TYR A 25 12.55 -17.76 20.16
CA TYR A 25 11.14 -17.53 19.80
C TYR A 25 10.94 -16.29 18.94
N ILE A 26 11.60 -15.17 19.29
CA ILE A 26 11.56 -13.94 18.50
C ILE A 26 12.19 -14.18 17.11
N GLY A 27 13.27 -14.96 17.02
CA GLY A 27 13.89 -15.32 15.76
C GLY A 27 12.96 -16.14 14.85
N ILE A 28 12.18 -17.09 15.40
CA ILE A 28 11.19 -17.86 14.65
C ILE A 28 10.06 -16.92 14.17
N LEU A 29 9.51 -16.12 15.08
CA LEU A 29 8.43 -15.19 14.77
C LEU A 29 8.89 -14.13 13.75
N GLY A 30 10.12 -13.63 13.91
CA GLY A 30 10.74 -12.69 12.99
C GLY A 30 10.92 -13.24 11.58
N ALA A 31 11.31 -14.50 11.44
CA ALA A 31 11.43 -15.16 10.15
C ALA A 31 10.06 -15.28 9.44
N ILE A 32 9.03 -15.68 10.19
CA ILE A 32 7.66 -15.78 9.67
C ILE A 32 7.14 -14.39 9.27
N LEU A 33 7.32 -13.39 10.14
CA LEU A 33 6.90 -12.02 9.87
C LEU A 33 7.62 -11.43 8.65
N PHE A 34 8.93 -11.66 8.54
CA PHE A 34 9.71 -11.23 7.38
C PHE A 34 9.17 -11.84 6.06
N ALA A 35 8.94 -13.15 6.04
CA ALA A 35 8.37 -13.81 4.88
C ALA A 35 6.97 -13.26 4.54
N LEU A 36 6.14 -13.02 5.54
CA LEU A 36 4.81 -12.43 5.37
C LEU A 36 4.88 -11.01 4.81
N LEU A 37 5.75 -10.16 5.34
CA LEU A 37 5.92 -8.77 4.87
C LEU A 37 6.38 -8.74 3.41
N ILE A 38 7.33 -9.60 3.02
CA ILE A 38 7.78 -9.71 1.63
C ILE A 38 6.63 -10.20 0.73
N PHE A 39 5.87 -11.19 1.16
CA PHE A 39 4.72 -11.69 0.42
C PHE A 39 3.64 -10.62 0.23
N LEU A 40 3.26 -9.93 1.31
CA LEU A 40 2.27 -8.86 1.24
C LEU A 40 2.73 -7.69 0.34
N GLU A 41 4.02 -7.35 0.35
CA GLU A 41 4.57 -6.32 -0.54
C GLU A 41 4.46 -6.69 -2.02
N THR A 42 4.45 -7.98 -2.38
CA THR A 42 4.24 -8.39 -3.78
C THR A 42 2.86 -8.04 -4.29
N ILE A 43 1.87 -8.03 -3.40
CA ILE A 43 0.46 -7.81 -3.73
C ILE A 43 0.08 -6.34 -3.56
N PHE A 44 0.42 -5.75 -2.40
CA PHE A 44 -0.13 -4.46 -1.98
C PHE A 44 0.73 -3.25 -2.35
N TYR A 45 2.01 -3.41 -2.72
CA TYR A 45 2.91 -2.29 -3.03
C TYR A 45 2.80 -1.16 -1.99
N PHE A 46 3.05 -1.48 -0.72
CA PHE A 46 2.81 -0.57 0.39
C PHE A 46 3.39 0.83 0.19
N SER A 47 2.61 1.82 0.60
CA SER A 47 3.05 3.22 0.58
C SER A 47 4.27 3.45 1.48
N PRO A 48 5.09 4.49 1.23
CA PRO A 48 6.20 4.85 2.10
C PRO A 48 5.80 5.04 3.55
N ALA A 49 4.64 5.66 3.81
CA ALA A 49 4.13 5.87 5.16
C ALA A 49 3.87 4.54 5.90
N THR A 50 3.25 3.57 5.22
CA THR A 50 2.98 2.24 5.79
C THR A 50 4.27 1.49 6.09
N LYS A 51 5.25 1.52 5.19
CA LYS A 51 6.57 0.88 5.39
C LYS A 51 7.30 1.46 6.59
N LEU A 52 7.38 2.78 6.66
CA LEU A 52 8.01 3.48 7.78
C LEU A 52 7.31 3.18 9.11
N PHE A 53 5.98 3.18 9.13
CA PHE A 53 5.21 2.82 10.32
C PHE A 53 5.57 1.41 10.82
N VAL A 54 5.61 0.41 9.92
CA VAL A 54 5.98 -0.96 10.29
C VAL A 54 7.41 -1.03 10.81
N ILE A 55 8.37 -0.36 10.16
CA ILE A 55 9.78 -0.32 10.59
C ILE A 55 9.89 0.30 11.98
N TYR A 56 9.26 1.46 12.23
CA TYR A 56 9.30 2.11 13.54
C TYR A 56 8.64 1.26 14.63
N LEU A 57 7.56 0.55 14.30
CA LEU A 57 6.92 -0.39 15.22
C LEU A 57 7.87 -1.53 15.60
N LEU A 58 8.58 -2.13 14.64
CA LEU A 58 9.56 -3.20 14.90
C LEU A 58 10.75 -2.69 15.74
N ILE A 59 11.25 -1.50 15.45
CA ILE A 59 12.33 -0.85 16.25
C ILE A 59 11.84 -0.60 17.67
N SER A 60 10.65 -0.04 17.85
CA SER A 60 10.04 0.23 19.15
C SER A 60 9.90 -1.06 19.97
N PHE A 61 9.38 -2.12 19.37
CA PHE A 61 9.28 -3.44 20.02
C PHE A 61 10.65 -3.96 20.45
N SER A 62 11.67 -3.82 19.61
CA SER A 62 13.05 -4.24 19.93
C SER A 62 13.63 -3.45 21.11
N ILE A 63 13.40 -2.14 21.15
CA ILE A 63 13.84 -1.27 22.26
C ILE A 63 13.12 -1.69 23.58
N ILE A 64 11.80 -1.87 23.54
CA ILE A 64 11.01 -2.30 24.69
C ILE A 64 11.50 -3.66 25.21
N PHE A 65 11.80 -4.60 24.31
CA PHE A 65 12.35 -5.91 24.69
C PHE A 65 13.69 -5.79 25.41
N VAL A 66 14.62 -4.99 24.89
CA VAL A 66 15.94 -4.76 25.53
C VAL A 66 15.77 -4.08 26.89
N LEU A 67 14.93 -3.06 26.97
CA LEU A 67 14.65 -2.37 28.24
C LEU A 67 14.03 -3.30 29.28
N TYR A 68 13.02 -4.09 28.88
CA TYR A 68 12.41 -5.07 29.78
C TYR A 68 13.44 -6.03 30.40
N TRP A 69 14.30 -6.61 29.57
CA TRP A 69 15.32 -7.53 30.04
C TRP A 69 16.39 -6.83 30.89
N SER A 70 16.80 -5.63 30.53
CA SER A 70 17.76 -4.83 31.30
C SER A 70 17.22 -4.52 32.71
N VAL A 71 15.96 -4.08 32.80
CA VAL A 71 15.28 -3.81 34.07
C VAL A 71 15.12 -5.11 34.87
N LEU A 72 14.73 -6.22 34.24
CA LEU A 72 14.58 -7.50 34.90
C LEU A 72 15.91 -7.99 35.53
N PHE A 73 17.02 -7.90 34.78
CA PHE A 73 18.35 -8.24 35.31
C PHE A 73 18.75 -7.34 36.48
N TYR A 74 18.54 -6.02 36.36
CA TYR A 74 18.84 -5.06 37.42
C TYR A 74 18.01 -5.33 38.70
N MET A 75 16.70 -5.48 38.55
CA MET A 75 15.81 -5.78 39.68
C MET A 75 16.12 -7.14 40.31
N THR A 76 16.51 -8.13 39.51
CA THR A 76 16.91 -9.45 40.04
C THR A 76 18.21 -9.37 40.82
N LYS A 77 19.20 -8.59 40.34
CA LYS A 77 20.45 -8.34 41.06
C LYS A 77 20.17 -7.76 42.46
N ASN A 78 19.24 -6.81 42.56
CA ASN A 78 18.88 -6.12 43.78
C ASN A 78 17.80 -6.86 44.60
N GLU A 79 17.49 -8.11 44.31
CA GLU A 79 16.52 -8.98 44.96
C GLU A 79 15.08 -8.43 45.06
N LYS A 80 14.74 -7.44 44.23
CA LYS A 80 13.41 -6.79 44.19
C LYS A 80 12.33 -7.69 43.57
N VAL A 81 12.70 -8.64 42.71
CA VAL A 81 11.75 -9.54 42.05
C VAL A 81 11.48 -10.77 42.89
N ARG A 82 10.26 -10.89 43.42
CA ARG A 82 9.84 -11.98 44.30
C ARG A 82 10.06 -13.39 43.69
N SER A 83 9.84 -13.54 42.37
CA SER A 83 10.00 -14.81 41.66
C SER A 83 11.46 -15.26 41.53
N TYR A 84 12.41 -14.35 41.62
CA TYR A 84 13.84 -14.59 41.42
C TYR A 84 14.66 -14.34 42.68
N ARG A 85 14.02 -14.29 43.86
CA ARG A 85 14.75 -14.18 45.15
C ARG A 85 15.60 -15.42 45.41
N ILE A 86 16.73 -15.23 46.06
CA ILE A 86 17.69 -16.30 46.38
C ILE A 86 17.00 -17.47 47.10
N ASN A 87 16.15 -17.18 48.10
CA ASN A 87 15.44 -18.20 48.86
C ASN A 87 14.53 -19.08 48.02
N LYS A 88 13.84 -18.49 47.00
CA LYS A 88 12.99 -19.25 46.10
C LYS A 88 13.81 -20.16 45.16
N PHE A 89 14.97 -19.69 44.72
CA PHE A 89 15.90 -20.51 43.92
C PHE A 89 16.52 -21.63 44.78
N ALA A 90 16.89 -21.34 46.04
CA ALA A 90 17.36 -22.32 46.98
C ALA A 90 16.32 -23.44 47.22
N PHE A 91 15.04 -23.07 47.32
CA PHE A 91 13.95 -24.06 47.46
C PHE A 91 13.82 -24.94 46.20
N ILE A 92 13.79 -24.34 44.98
CA ILE A 92 13.69 -25.08 43.71
C ILE A 92 14.87 -26.02 43.53
N LEU A 93 16.07 -25.60 43.89
CA LEU A 93 17.26 -26.44 43.90
C LEU A 93 17.15 -27.56 44.94
N GLY A 94 16.69 -27.23 46.15
CA GLY A 94 16.48 -28.21 47.23
C GLY A 94 15.50 -29.30 46.83
N GLU A 95 14.38 -28.93 46.21
CA GLU A 95 13.36 -29.88 45.74
C GLU A 95 13.91 -30.85 44.69
N LYS A 96 14.74 -30.37 43.77
CA LYS A 96 15.34 -31.19 42.71
C LYS A 96 16.49 -32.07 43.19
N LEU A 97 17.30 -31.57 44.12
CA LEU A 97 18.54 -32.22 44.56
C LEU A 97 18.37 -33.08 45.82
N PHE A 98 17.47 -32.71 46.70
CA PHE A 98 17.22 -33.36 47.99
C PHE A 98 15.75 -33.67 48.17
N PRO A 99 15.16 -34.61 47.39
CA PRO A 99 13.72 -34.86 47.42
C PRO A 99 13.21 -35.20 48.85
N ASN A 100 14.05 -35.78 49.69
CA ASN A 100 13.71 -36.11 51.07
C ASN A 100 13.98 -34.97 52.08
N LYS A 101 14.72 -33.93 51.71
CA LYS A 101 15.09 -32.78 52.58
C LYS A 101 15.11 -31.47 51.74
N LYS A 102 13.95 -31.05 51.27
CA LYS A 102 13.78 -29.92 50.33
C LYS A 102 14.36 -28.61 50.87
N ASP A 103 14.36 -28.42 52.19
CA ASP A 103 14.81 -27.18 52.82
C ASP A 103 16.32 -27.15 53.13
N SER A 104 17.07 -28.21 52.79
CA SER A 104 18.50 -28.31 53.13
C SER A 104 19.33 -27.13 52.64
N ILE A 105 19.04 -26.62 51.46
CA ILE A 105 19.76 -25.48 50.86
C ILE A 105 19.33 -24.16 51.50
N ILE A 106 18.05 -24.01 51.86
CA ILE A 106 17.54 -22.83 52.58
C ILE A 106 18.17 -22.80 53.99
N ASN A 107 18.19 -23.92 54.67
CA ASN A 107 18.79 -24.03 56.01
C ASN A 107 20.31 -23.72 55.96
N ALA A 108 21.02 -24.20 54.93
CA ALA A 108 22.44 -23.86 54.74
C ALA A 108 22.65 -22.36 54.48
N LEU A 109 21.74 -21.70 53.73
CA LEU A 109 21.75 -20.26 53.53
C LEU A 109 21.49 -19.46 54.82
N GLN A 110 20.54 -19.91 55.65
CA GLN A 110 20.24 -19.28 56.94
C GLN A 110 21.43 -19.38 57.86
N LEU A 111 21.99 -20.59 58.04
CA LEU A 111 23.19 -20.80 58.81
C LEU A 111 24.39 -19.98 58.31
N GLU A 112 24.56 -19.83 57.00
CA GLU A 112 25.63 -19.00 56.43
C GLU A 112 25.44 -17.49 56.74
N ASN A 113 24.20 -17.02 56.88
CA ASN A 113 23.90 -15.63 57.27
C ASN A 113 24.02 -15.42 58.82
N GLU A 114 23.71 -16.44 59.62
CA GLU A 114 23.69 -16.38 61.10
C GLU A 114 25.02 -16.76 61.74
N SER A 115 25.96 -17.37 60.99
CA SER A 115 27.21 -17.94 61.50
C SER A 115 28.18 -16.96 62.20
N ASN A 116 27.81 -15.69 62.32
CA ASN A 116 28.64 -14.68 63.00
C ASN A 116 28.43 -14.61 64.57
N HIS A 117 27.53 -15.42 65.17
CA HIS A 117 27.07 -15.13 66.53
C HIS A 117 27.01 -16.28 67.55
N ASN A 118 27.38 -17.57 67.27
CA ASN A 118 27.15 -18.64 68.21
C ASN A 118 28.24 -19.74 68.34
N GLU A 119 28.33 -20.36 69.49
CA GLU A 119 29.23 -21.46 69.92
C GLU A 119 29.14 -22.76 69.08
N SER A 120 28.17 -22.89 68.20
CA SER A 120 28.00 -24.07 67.29
C SER A 120 28.60 -23.90 65.90
N GLN A 121 29.64 -23.04 65.79
CA GLN A 121 30.26 -22.70 64.47
C GLN A 121 30.82 -23.92 63.71
N SER A 122 31.34 -24.95 64.43
CA SER A 122 31.94 -26.13 63.83
C SER A 122 30.91 -27.02 63.10
N LEU A 123 29.75 -27.25 63.71
CA LEU A 123 28.67 -28.07 63.16
C LEU A 123 27.98 -27.34 61.99
N ALA A 124 27.73 -26.03 62.12
CA ALA A 124 27.15 -25.20 61.06
C ALA A 124 28.08 -25.15 59.85
N SER A 125 29.39 -24.96 60.09
CA SER A 125 30.37 -24.94 58.99
C SER A 125 30.47 -26.29 58.25
N ALA A 126 30.45 -27.41 58.99
CA ALA A 126 30.45 -28.75 58.40
C ALA A 126 29.20 -29.01 57.57
N TYR A 127 28.03 -28.59 58.07
CA TYR A 127 26.77 -28.70 57.29
C TYR A 127 26.79 -27.84 56.01
N ILE A 128 27.21 -26.60 56.12
CA ILE A 128 27.35 -25.69 54.96
C ILE A 128 28.32 -26.29 53.94
N GLU A 129 29.46 -26.81 54.37
CA GLU A 129 30.48 -27.38 53.49
C GLU A 129 30.01 -28.68 52.82
N SER A 130 29.32 -29.56 53.57
CA SER A 130 28.74 -30.77 53.00
C SER A 130 27.66 -30.47 51.94
N THR A 131 26.80 -29.46 52.20
CA THR A 131 25.76 -29.03 51.27
C THR A 131 26.39 -28.38 50.06
N PHE A 132 27.42 -27.54 50.24
CA PHE A 132 28.15 -26.90 49.15
C PHE A 132 28.89 -27.90 48.26
N LYS A 133 29.54 -28.94 48.85
CA LYS A 133 30.21 -29.99 48.08
C LYS A 133 29.20 -30.72 47.18
N ARG A 134 28.04 -31.09 47.69
CA ARG A 134 26.96 -31.70 46.90
C ARG A 134 26.42 -30.78 45.83
N LEU A 135 26.26 -29.46 46.09
CA LEU A 135 25.86 -28.49 45.09
C LEU A 135 26.90 -28.35 43.97
N LYS A 136 28.19 -28.45 44.29
CA LYS A 136 29.27 -28.32 43.29
C LYS A 136 29.42 -29.59 42.41
N GLU A 137 29.10 -30.76 42.94
CA GLU A 137 29.14 -32.02 42.20
C GLU A 137 28.04 -32.10 41.12
N LEU A 138 27.04 -31.22 41.20
CA LEU A 138 25.97 -31.16 40.21
C LEU A 138 26.33 -30.23 39.10
N ASP A 139 26.26 -30.77 37.90
CA ASP A 139 26.36 -29.94 36.66
C ASP A 139 25.11 -29.08 36.57
N ILE A 140 25.27 -27.78 36.81
CA ILE A 140 24.21 -26.77 36.71
C ILE A 140 23.57 -26.80 35.31
N SER A 141 24.34 -27.15 34.29
CA SER A 141 23.86 -27.22 32.92
C SER A 141 22.74 -28.28 32.78
N LEU A 142 22.84 -29.41 33.44
CA LEU A 142 21.84 -30.50 33.41
C LEU A 142 20.49 -30.10 34.02
N LEU A 143 20.53 -29.23 35.05
CA LEU A 143 19.32 -28.71 35.69
C LEU A 143 18.58 -27.67 34.84
N ILE A 144 19.31 -27.01 33.96
CA ILE A 144 18.82 -25.91 33.14
C ILE A 144 18.46 -26.39 31.74
N ILE A 145 19.17 -27.40 31.20
CA ILE A 145 18.93 -27.91 29.84
C ILE A 145 17.61 -28.68 29.79
N ASN A 146 16.63 -28.05 29.20
CA ASN A 146 15.35 -28.69 28.90
C ASN A 146 15.39 -29.23 27.45
N LYS A 147 15.05 -30.52 27.27
CA LYS A 147 14.99 -31.17 25.92
C LYS A 147 14.15 -30.38 24.91
N ASP A 148 13.15 -29.63 25.38
CA ASP A 148 12.29 -28.80 24.53
C ASP A 148 13.04 -27.65 23.83
N ARG A 149 14.17 -27.20 24.38
CA ARG A 149 14.95 -26.12 23.74
C ARG A 149 15.86 -26.59 22.63
N ILE A 150 16.24 -27.83 22.62
CA ILE A 150 16.93 -28.43 21.45
C ILE A 150 15.94 -28.46 20.29
N LYS A 151 14.68 -28.85 20.55
CA LYS A 151 13.60 -28.80 19.57
C LYS A 151 13.35 -27.39 19.05
N LEU A 152 13.38 -26.36 19.91
CA LEU A 152 13.20 -24.95 19.48
C LEU A 152 14.31 -24.49 18.54
N LYS A 153 15.57 -24.88 18.77
CA LYS A 153 16.67 -24.55 17.87
C LYS A 153 16.51 -25.22 16.49
N THR A 154 16.05 -26.47 16.48
CA THR A 154 15.77 -27.17 15.22
C THR A 154 14.59 -26.55 14.47
N ILE A 155 13.54 -26.12 15.17
CA ILE A 155 12.41 -25.40 14.58
C ILE A 155 12.87 -24.06 13.98
N LEU A 156 13.70 -23.28 14.71
CA LEU A 156 14.26 -22.02 14.19
C LEU A 156 15.02 -22.25 12.88
N LEU A 157 15.92 -23.24 12.90
CA LEU A 157 16.72 -23.58 11.71
C LEU A 157 15.82 -24.02 10.55
N ALA A 158 14.84 -24.89 10.82
CA ALA A 158 13.88 -25.34 9.81
C ALA A 158 13.05 -24.17 9.25
N THR A 159 12.59 -23.26 10.09
CA THR A 159 11.84 -22.05 9.66
C THR A 159 12.67 -21.19 8.71
N TRP A 160 13.93 -20.91 9.04
CA TRP A 160 14.82 -20.14 8.17
C TRP A 160 15.14 -20.86 6.87
N ILE A 161 15.33 -22.17 6.90
CA ILE A 161 15.52 -22.97 5.69
C ILE A 161 14.29 -22.88 4.77
N ILE A 162 13.08 -23.02 5.31
CA ILE A 162 11.84 -22.88 4.54
C ILE A 162 11.74 -21.47 3.92
N VAL A 163 12.02 -20.43 4.67
CA VAL A 163 12.03 -19.03 4.17
C VAL A 163 13.03 -18.89 3.01
N ILE A 164 14.26 -19.39 3.17
CA ILE A 164 15.29 -19.33 2.13
C ILE A 164 14.86 -20.09 0.88
N ILE A 165 14.30 -21.28 1.02
CA ILE A 165 13.82 -22.10 -0.10
C ILE A 165 12.69 -21.35 -0.83
N THR A 166 11.71 -20.81 -0.11
CA THR A 166 10.60 -20.05 -0.70
C THR A 166 11.11 -18.82 -1.47
N PHE A 167 12.10 -18.11 -0.92
CA PHE A 167 12.77 -16.98 -1.59
C PHE A 167 13.52 -17.41 -2.85
N SER A 168 14.19 -18.57 -2.82
CA SER A 168 14.96 -19.09 -3.96
C SER A 168 14.05 -19.48 -5.14
N PHE A 169 12.93 -20.13 -4.87
CA PHE A 169 11.96 -20.50 -5.91
C PHE A 169 11.33 -19.28 -6.59
N ASN A 170 11.10 -18.20 -5.86
CA ASN A 170 10.50 -16.96 -6.38
C ASN A 170 11.49 -15.79 -6.37
N TYR A 171 12.76 -16.04 -6.67
CA TYR A 171 13.84 -15.08 -6.52
C TYR A 171 13.56 -13.72 -7.18
N GLN A 172 13.05 -13.70 -8.41
CA GLN A 172 12.77 -12.45 -9.13
C GLN A 172 11.69 -11.60 -8.45
N ILE A 173 10.65 -12.21 -7.92
CA ILE A 173 9.56 -11.51 -7.24
C ILE A 173 10.02 -11.09 -5.84
N SER A 174 10.61 -12.01 -5.09
CA SER A 174 11.07 -11.77 -3.73
C SER A 174 12.18 -10.71 -3.65
N SER A 175 13.13 -10.71 -4.59
CA SER A 175 14.20 -9.71 -4.65
C SER A 175 13.67 -8.30 -4.93
N LYS A 176 12.68 -8.16 -5.83
CA LYS A 176 12.00 -6.87 -6.07
C LYS A 176 11.26 -6.39 -4.84
N SER A 177 10.56 -7.26 -4.12
CA SER A 177 9.85 -6.92 -2.88
C SER A 177 10.82 -6.56 -1.75
N TYR A 178 11.91 -7.31 -1.61
CA TYR A 178 12.99 -6.98 -0.68
C TYR A 178 13.61 -5.61 -1.00
N TYR A 179 13.89 -5.33 -2.27
CA TYR A 179 14.41 -4.03 -2.71
C TYR A 179 13.44 -2.88 -2.35
N ARG A 180 12.14 -3.09 -2.49
CA ARG A 180 11.12 -2.10 -2.09
C ARG A 180 11.11 -1.84 -0.58
N TRP A 181 11.29 -2.87 0.26
CA TRP A 181 11.43 -2.73 1.71
C TRP A 181 12.75 -2.08 2.13
N SER A 182 13.83 -2.33 1.39
CA SER A 182 15.13 -1.69 1.63
C SER A 182 15.15 -0.20 1.27
N ASN A 183 14.17 0.26 0.50
CA ASN A 183 13.98 1.67 0.11
C ASN A 183 12.62 2.19 0.57
N PRO A 184 12.35 2.27 1.89
CA PRO A 184 11.02 2.56 2.41
C PRO A 184 10.52 3.96 2.08
N HIS A 185 11.42 4.91 1.78
CA HIS A 185 11.06 6.30 1.43
C HIS A 185 10.61 6.46 -0.03
N LYS A 186 10.86 5.46 -0.89
CA LYS A 186 10.50 5.53 -2.31
C LYS A 186 9.10 4.98 -2.54
N THR A 187 8.33 5.66 -3.38
CA THR A 187 7.07 5.16 -3.93
C THR A 187 7.36 4.18 -5.06
N PHE A 188 6.73 3.03 -5.00
CA PHE A 188 6.77 2.03 -6.06
C PHE A 188 5.36 1.78 -6.56
N LEU A 189 5.17 1.93 -7.86
CA LEU A 189 3.88 1.71 -8.49
C LEU A 189 3.71 0.23 -8.85
N ALA A 190 2.52 -0.28 -8.63
CA ALA A 190 2.17 -1.61 -9.10
C ALA A 190 2.07 -1.61 -10.64
N PRO A 191 2.47 -2.69 -11.31
CA PRO A 191 2.30 -2.80 -12.76
C PRO A 191 0.81 -2.72 -13.11
N LYS A 192 0.49 -1.95 -14.15
CA LYS A 192 -0.87 -1.85 -14.67
C LYS A 192 -1.31 -3.19 -15.24
N PRO A 193 -2.49 -3.72 -14.88
CA PRO A 193 -2.93 -5.05 -15.30
C PRO A 193 -3.32 -5.11 -16.78
N PHE A 194 -3.64 -3.97 -17.40
CA PHE A 194 -4.02 -3.82 -18.79
C PHE A 194 -3.64 -2.44 -19.33
N ALA A 195 -3.69 -2.27 -20.63
CA ALA A 195 -3.56 -0.97 -21.29
C ALA A 195 -4.88 -0.62 -22.00
N LEU A 196 -5.22 0.67 -22.02
CA LEU A 196 -6.32 1.22 -22.81
C LEU A 196 -5.74 1.97 -24.01
N ILE A 197 -6.31 1.74 -25.19
CA ILE A 197 -5.89 2.38 -26.42
C ILE A 197 -7.15 2.95 -27.09
N SER A 198 -7.10 4.21 -27.51
CA SER A 198 -8.12 4.79 -28.37
C SER A 198 -7.93 4.26 -29.80
N THR A 199 -8.92 3.54 -30.32
CA THR A 199 -8.91 3.07 -31.70
C THR A 199 -9.39 4.14 -32.67
N THR A 200 -10.17 5.09 -32.17
CA THR A 200 -10.68 6.21 -32.99
C THR A 200 -9.60 7.30 -33.18
N GLY A 201 -8.74 7.53 -32.16
CA GLY A 201 -7.75 8.63 -32.24
C GLY A 201 -8.38 10.00 -32.27
N SER A 202 -7.60 11.00 -32.77
CA SER A 202 -8.10 12.37 -32.92
C SER A 202 -9.06 12.47 -34.12
N LEU A 203 -10.17 13.21 -33.94
CA LEU A 203 -11.27 13.34 -34.90
C LEU A 203 -11.46 14.77 -35.31
N HIS A 204 -11.89 14.95 -36.58
CA HIS A 204 -12.40 16.22 -37.08
C HIS A 204 -13.88 16.06 -37.43
N ILE A 205 -14.74 16.85 -36.81
CA ILE A 205 -16.19 16.81 -36.98
C ILE A 205 -16.76 18.18 -37.28
N LEU A 206 -17.97 18.22 -37.82
CA LEU A 206 -18.72 19.48 -37.96
C LEU A 206 -19.54 19.75 -36.68
N GLY A 207 -19.74 21.03 -36.37
CA GLY A 207 -20.57 21.44 -35.24
C GLY A 207 -21.96 20.82 -35.28
N GLY A 208 -22.40 20.25 -34.13
CA GLY A 208 -23.68 19.56 -34.01
C GLY A 208 -23.66 18.08 -34.42
N GLU A 209 -22.51 17.52 -34.76
CA GLU A 209 -22.38 16.07 -34.97
C GLU A 209 -22.21 15.32 -33.67
N LYS A 210 -22.66 14.05 -33.66
CA LYS A 210 -22.56 13.10 -32.57
C LYS A 210 -21.46 12.09 -32.87
N PRO A 211 -20.22 12.32 -32.42
CA PRO A 211 -19.15 11.40 -32.71
C PRO A 211 -19.27 10.12 -31.84
N ASN A 212 -18.78 9.01 -32.40
CA ASN A 212 -18.64 7.75 -31.69
C ASN A 212 -17.18 7.48 -31.44
N ILE A 213 -16.80 7.25 -30.15
CA ILE A 213 -15.44 6.98 -29.70
C ILE A 213 -15.33 5.51 -29.33
N SER A 214 -14.37 4.84 -29.94
CA SER A 214 -14.07 3.43 -29.64
C SER A 214 -12.75 3.32 -28.91
N ILE A 215 -12.80 2.62 -27.77
CA ILE A 215 -11.66 2.33 -26.90
C ILE A 215 -11.47 0.83 -26.85
N LYS A 216 -10.23 0.38 -26.95
CA LYS A 216 -9.87 -1.04 -26.85
C LYS A 216 -8.97 -1.27 -25.65
N ALA A 217 -9.28 -2.30 -24.87
CA ALA A 217 -8.44 -2.79 -23.79
C ALA A 217 -7.55 -3.94 -24.25
N SER A 218 -6.34 -4.02 -23.72
CA SER A 218 -5.40 -5.13 -24.01
C SER A 218 -5.81 -6.47 -23.43
N SER A 219 -6.73 -6.48 -22.45
CA SER A 219 -7.30 -7.68 -21.83
C SER A 219 -8.76 -7.41 -21.43
N ILE A 220 -9.49 -8.46 -21.10
CA ILE A 220 -10.85 -8.36 -20.58
C ILE A 220 -10.82 -7.56 -19.27
N ILE A 221 -11.64 -6.52 -19.20
CA ILE A 221 -11.80 -5.67 -18.03
C ILE A 221 -13.17 -5.95 -17.44
N SER A 222 -13.21 -6.33 -16.17
CA SER A 222 -14.46 -6.49 -15.40
C SER A 222 -15.05 -5.17 -14.91
N ASP A 223 -14.33 -4.06 -15.11
CA ASP A 223 -14.65 -2.75 -14.57
C ASP A 223 -15.28 -1.81 -15.59
N THR A 224 -15.95 -0.77 -15.07
CA THR A 224 -16.53 0.29 -15.88
C THR A 224 -15.42 1.19 -16.42
N VAL A 225 -15.41 1.40 -17.74
CA VAL A 225 -14.53 2.38 -18.38
C VAL A 225 -15.25 3.73 -18.40
N VAL A 226 -14.56 4.77 -17.97
CA VAL A 226 -15.08 6.14 -17.97
C VAL A 226 -14.35 6.95 -19.03
N LEU A 227 -15.09 7.53 -19.98
CA LEU A 227 -14.58 8.49 -20.95
C LEU A 227 -14.76 9.89 -20.39
N LYS A 228 -13.67 10.62 -20.21
CA LYS A 228 -13.65 12.00 -19.72
C LYS A 228 -13.38 12.95 -20.90
N LEU A 229 -14.27 13.90 -21.10
CA LEU A 229 -14.11 14.98 -22.08
C LEU A 229 -13.88 16.31 -21.35
N VAL A 230 -12.85 17.04 -21.80
CA VAL A 230 -12.49 18.35 -21.25
C VAL A 230 -12.41 19.35 -22.39
N PRO A 231 -13.14 20.49 -22.36
CA PRO A 231 -13.06 21.51 -23.40
C PRO A 231 -11.65 22.11 -23.44
N THR A 232 -11.15 22.33 -24.65
CA THR A 232 -9.76 22.76 -24.87
C THR A 232 -9.57 24.27 -24.67
N GLN A 233 -10.60 25.10 -24.95
CA GLN A 233 -10.49 26.58 -25.01
C GLN A 233 -11.05 27.35 -23.83
N VAL A 234 -11.27 26.71 -22.67
CA VAL A 234 -11.87 27.36 -21.47
C VAL A 234 -10.83 27.65 -20.39
N SER A 235 -10.96 28.78 -19.70
CA SER A 235 -10.11 29.17 -18.58
C SER A 235 -10.13 28.09 -17.48
N THR A 236 -9.00 27.89 -16.79
CA THR A 236 -8.76 26.81 -15.82
C THR A 236 -9.84 26.70 -14.73
N GLN A 237 -10.45 27.81 -14.31
CA GLN A 237 -11.50 27.81 -13.27
C GLN A 237 -12.87 27.30 -13.75
N LYS A 238 -13.17 27.38 -15.07
CA LYS A 238 -14.43 26.87 -15.64
C LYS A 238 -14.30 25.46 -16.24
N ARG A 239 -13.09 24.92 -16.34
CA ARG A 239 -12.80 23.66 -17.03
C ARG A 239 -13.47 22.46 -16.38
N ASP A 240 -13.46 22.40 -15.05
CA ASP A 240 -14.02 21.26 -14.31
C ASP A 240 -15.56 21.24 -14.33
N SER A 241 -16.19 22.40 -14.42
CA SER A 241 -17.67 22.51 -14.49
C SER A 241 -18.24 22.09 -15.85
N LEU A 242 -17.40 22.08 -16.90
CA LEU A 242 -17.78 21.69 -18.27
C LEU A 242 -17.28 20.30 -18.67
N THR A 243 -16.63 19.59 -17.75
CA THR A 243 -16.15 18.22 -18.01
C THR A 243 -17.33 17.26 -18.13
N LEU A 244 -17.38 16.53 -19.23
CA LEU A 244 -18.38 15.49 -19.48
C LEU A 244 -17.77 14.12 -19.16
N ASN A 245 -18.50 13.27 -18.45
CA ASN A 245 -18.08 11.92 -18.13
C ASN A 245 -19.12 10.93 -18.65
N PHE A 246 -18.68 9.95 -19.41
CA PHE A 246 -19.50 8.86 -19.93
C PHE A 246 -18.95 7.55 -19.37
N SER A 247 -19.83 6.65 -18.94
CA SER A 247 -19.44 5.35 -18.38
C SER A 247 -19.97 4.23 -19.25
N HIS A 248 -19.14 3.25 -19.52
CA HIS A 248 -19.51 2.03 -20.23
C HIS A 248 -19.20 0.81 -19.33
N PRO A 249 -20.16 -0.11 -19.11
CA PRO A 249 -19.91 -1.32 -18.37
C PRO A 249 -18.91 -2.23 -19.09
N SER A 250 -18.40 -3.23 -18.40
CA SER A 250 -17.49 -4.22 -18.98
C SER A 250 -18.10 -4.93 -20.19
N THR A 251 -17.28 -5.19 -21.21
CA THR A 251 -17.65 -5.90 -22.42
C THR A 251 -16.79 -7.15 -22.58
N GLU A 252 -17.37 -8.27 -23.01
CA GLU A 252 -16.62 -9.54 -23.18
C GLU A 252 -15.49 -9.43 -24.19
N ASN A 253 -15.62 -8.55 -25.21
CA ASN A 253 -14.63 -8.35 -26.25
C ASN A 253 -13.55 -7.31 -25.92
N GLY A 254 -13.64 -6.63 -24.77
CA GLY A 254 -12.71 -5.56 -24.39
C GLY A 254 -12.77 -4.31 -25.28
N GLU A 255 -13.85 -4.14 -26.04
CA GLU A 255 -14.11 -2.96 -26.86
C GLU A 255 -15.28 -2.16 -26.28
N PHE A 256 -15.11 -0.83 -26.18
CA PHE A 256 -16.04 0.08 -25.55
C PHE A 256 -16.39 1.18 -26.56
N HIS A 257 -17.67 1.36 -26.81
CA HIS A 257 -18.19 2.35 -27.76
C HIS A 257 -18.96 3.42 -26.98
N PHE A 258 -18.53 4.66 -27.13
CA PHE A 258 -19.14 5.82 -26.48
C PHE A 258 -19.78 6.70 -27.52
N GLU A 259 -21.10 6.76 -27.52
CA GLU A 259 -21.87 7.72 -28.33
C GLU A 259 -21.93 9.04 -27.56
N LEU A 260 -21.36 10.09 -28.14
CA LEU A 260 -21.31 11.42 -27.56
C LEU A 260 -22.52 12.24 -28.00
N PRO A 261 -22.91 13.26 -27.18
CA PRO A 261 -23.91 14.23 -27.61
C PRO A 261 -23.39 15.13 -28.74
N GLU A 262 -24.22 16.01 -29.22
CA GLU A 262 -23.83 17.05 -30.20
C GLU A 262 -22.74 17.95 -29.62
N LEU A 263 -21.63 18.08 -30.33
CA LEU A 263 -20.49 18.89 -29.90
C LEU A 263 -20.39 20.17 -30.77
N TYR A 264 -20.11 21.29 -30.11
CA TYR A 264 -20.00 22.61 -30.74
C TYR A 264 -18.67 23.33 -30.48
N GLN A 265 -17.75 22.67 -29.72
CA GLN A 265 -16.42 23.20 -29.42
C GLN A 265 -15.41 22.07 -29.33
N ASP A 266 -14.13 22.40 -29.37
CA ASP A 266 -13.05 21.41 -29.26
C ASP A 266 -12.97 20.78 -27.90
N TYR A 267 -12.81 19.45 -27.82
CA TYR A 267 -12.64 18.68 -26.63
C TYR A 267 -11.39 17.81 -26.67
N SER A 268 -10.65 17.78 -25.59
CA SER A 268 -9.69 16.71 -25.34
C SER A 268 -10.39 15.58 -24.60
N TYR A 269 -10.18 14.32 -24.98
CA TYR A 269 -10.78 13.18 -24.33
C TYR A 269 -9.74 12.15 -23.89
N GLN A 270 -10.03 11.46 -22.80
CA GLN A 270 -9.28 10.32 -22.27
C GLN A 270 -10.25 9.29 -21.71
N ALA A 271 -10.00 8.01 -21.98
CA ALA A 271 -10.66 6.94 -21.25
C ALA A 271 -9.82 6.57 -20.03
N LEU A 272 -10.49 6.27 -18.92
CA LEU A 272 -9.86 5.93 -17.67
C LEU A 272 -10.60 4.79 -16.96
N VAL A 273 -9.83 3.97 -16.23
CA VAL A 273 -10.34 2.95 -15.30
C VAL A 273 -9.60 3.11 -13.99
N ASN A 274 -10.36 3.21 -12.90
CA ASN A 274 -9.83 3.31 -11.54
C ASN A 274 -9.87 1.93 -10.86
N ALA A 275 -8.88 1.66 -10.02
CA ALA A 275 -8.94 0.52 -9.12
C ALA A 275 -10.17 0.63 -8.20
N LYS A 276 -10.96 -0.45 -8.07
CA LYS A 276 -12.15 -0.48 -7.22
C LYS A 276 -11.89 -1.05 -5.83
N HIS A 277 -10.97 -2.00 -5.74
CA HIS A 277 -10.73 -2.74 -4.52
C HIS A 277 -9.46 -2.27 -3.82
N PHE A 278 -9.46 -2.25 -2.50
CA PHE A 278 -8.31 -1.82 -1.69
C PHE A 278 -7.04 -2.68 -1.87
N TRP A 279 -7.19 -3.90 -2.42
CA TRP A 279 -6.05 -4.77 -2.75
C TRP A 279 -5.48 -4.52 -4.14
N GLU A 280 -6.13 -3.70 -4.96
CA GLU A 280 -5.65 -3.29 -6.27
C GLU A 280 -4.73 -2.08 -6.10
N SER A 281 -3.42 -2.33 -6.14
CA SER A 281 -2.40 -1.30 -5.85
C SER A 281 -1.94 -0.54 -7.11
N TRP A 282 -2.55 -0.82 -8.28
CA TRP A 282 -2.24 -0.11 -9.51
C TRP A 282 -2.94 1.25 -9.56
N GLU A 283 -2.27 2.22 -10.19
CA GLU A 283 -2.85 3.54 -10.44
C GLU A 283 -3.88 3.48 -11.57
N THR A 284 -4.69 4.54 -11.66
CA THR A 284 -5.63 4.75 -12.78
C THR A 284 -4.96 4.45 -14.11
N VAL A 285 -5.56 3.55 -14.88
CA VAL A 285 -5.14 3.29 -16.26
C VAL A 285 -5.85 4.28 -17.17
N THR A 286 -5.09 5.02 -17.98
CA THR A 286 -5.63 6.02 -18.90
C THR A 286 -5.13 5.79 -20.31
N THR A 287 -5.93 6.18 -21.32
CA THR A 287 -5.46 6.32 -22.69
C THR A 287 -4.54 7.54 -22.82
N ALA A 288 -3.81 7.64 -23.93
CA ALA A 288 -3.25 8.92 -24.36
C ALA A 288 -4.38 9.95 -24.54
N PRO A 289 -4.12 11.24 -24.26
CA PRO A 289 -5.10 12.29 -24.56
C PRO A 289 -5.24 12.46 -26.07
N GLU A 290 -6.48 12.42 -26.55
CA GLU A 290 -6.82 12.64 -27.95
C GLU A 290 -7.74 13.84 -28.05
N THR A 291 -7.83 14.45 -29.24
CA THR A 291 -8.59 15.69 -29.46
C THR A 291 -9.68 15.51 -30.52
N ILE A 292 -10.87 16.02 -30.19
CA ILE A 292 -11.97 16.18 -31.13
C ILE A 292 -11.95 17.64 -31.56
N PHE A 293 -11.60 17.88 -32.82
CA PHE A 293 -11.64 19.19 -33.43
C PHE A 293 -13.02 19.44 -34.07
N VAL A 294 -13.69 20.48 -33.61
CA VAL A 294 -15.02 20.84 -34.09
C VAL A 294 -14.91 22.04 -35.02
N THR A 295 -15.28 21.84 -36.27
CA THR A 295 -15.35 22.90 -37.27
C THR A 295 -16.76 23.42 -37.39
N ASP A 296 -16.98 24.73 -37.23
CA ASP A 296 -18.30 25.30 -37.38
C ASP A 296 -18.88 25.03 -38.76
N ARG A 297 -20.16 24.76 -38.83
CA ARG A 297 -20.87 24.61 -40.11
C ARG A 297 -20.91 25.96 -40.85
N PRO A 298 -20.76 25.95 -42.14
CA PRO A 298 -20.99 27.14 -42.93
C PRO A 298 -22.39 27.72 -42.65
N SER A 299 -22.44 28.97 -42.34
CA SER A 299 -23.68 29.71 -42.11
C SER A 299 -23.65 31.01 -42.89
N PHE A 300 -24.79 31.52 -43.25
CA PHE A 300 -24.88 32.79 -43.89
C PHE A 300 -24.86 33.91 -42.82
N GLU A 301 -23.92 34.83 -42.95
CA GLU A 301 -23.78 35.99 -42.05
C GLU A 301 -24.67 37.13 -42.49
N THR A 302 -24.71 37.41 -43.81
CA THR A 302 -25.55 38.44 -44.37
C THR A 302 -26.33 37.87 -45.54
N PHE A 303 -27.57 38.28 -45.66
CA PHE A 303 -28.46 37.95 -46.75
C PHE A 303 -29.11 39.23 -47.20
N LEU A 304 -28.72 39.69 -48.36
CA LEU A 304 -29.19 40.93 -48.99
C LEU A 304 -29.96 40.60 -50.26
N THR A 305 -31.19 41.03 -50.38
CA THR A 305 -32.01 40.84 -51.52
C THR A 305 -32.36 42.22 -52.17
N THR A 306 -31.92 42.45 -53.36
CA THR A 306 -32.24 43.66 -54.10
C THR A 306 -33.21 43.30 -55.22
N ILE A 307 -34.38 43.93 -55.20
CA ILE A 307 -35.43 43.75 -56.16
C ILE A 307 -35.44 44.99 -57.05
N THR A 308 -35.16 44.83 -58.40
CA THR A 308 -35.20 45.89 -59.38
C THR A 308 -36.48 45.72 -60.17
N PRO A 309 -37.46 46.65 -60.03
CA PRO A 309 -38.72 46.58 -60.78
C PRO A 309 -38.52 46.86 -62.20
N PRO A 310 -39.41 46.40 -63.10
CA PRO A 310 -39.37 46.74 -64.54
C PRO A 310 -39.48 48.24 -64.76
N LYS A 311 -38.77 48.77 -65.73
CA LYS A 311 -38.68 50.20 -66.01
C LYS A 311 -40.06 50.90 -66.26
N TYR A 312 -41.06 50.18 -66.72
CA TYR A 312 -42.39 50.69 -66.92
C TYR A 312 -43.16 51.01 -65.63
N SER A 313 -42.78 50.41 -64.51
CA SER A 313 -43.44 50.60 -63.22
C SER A 313 -43.08 51.94 -62.56
N ARG A 314 -41.98 52.55 -62.92
CA ARG A 314 -41.38 53.76 -62.26
C ARG A 314 -41.16 53.63 -60.77
N LEU A 315 -41.06 52.39 -60.23
CA LEU A 315 -40.74 52.15 -58.86
C LEU A 315 -39.25 52.11 -58.62
N GLU A 316 -38.80 52.53 -57.46
CA GLU A 316 -37.40 52.46 -57.00
C GLU A 316 -37.00 51.04 -56.65
N ASN A 317 -35.70 50.75 -56.68
CA ASN A 317 -35.16 49.48 -56.21
C ASN A 317 -35.47 49.28 -54.75
N LEU A 318 -35.91 48.08 -54.38
CA LEU A 318 -36.18 47.67 -52.94
C LEU A 318 -35.07 46.72 -52.48
N THR A 319 -34.35 47.15 -51.50
CA THR A 319 -33.33 46.33 -50.84
C THR A 319 -33.89 45.85 -49.53
N GLN A 320 -33.78 44.52 -49.23
CA GLN A 320 -34.22 43.88 -48.00
C GLN A 320 -33.04 43.11 -47.41
N GLU A 321 -32.78 43.37 -46.16
CA GLU A 321 -31.76 42.67 -45.37
C GLU A 321 -32.38 41.56 -44.50
N GLY A 322 -31.66 40.45 -44.34
CA GLY A 322 -32.07 39.31 -43.55
C GLY A 322 -32.65 38.15 -44.35
N ASN A 323 -32.82 36.99 -43.67
CA ASN A 323 -33.36 35.77 -44.26
C ASN A 323 -34.87 35.92 -44.50
N ILE A 324 -35.26 36.22 -45.72
CA ILE A 324 -36.66 36.51 -46.09
C ILE A 324 -37.32 35.22 -46.60
N ALA A 325 -38.35 34.75 -45.93
CA ALA A 325 -39.08 33.53 -46.30
C ALA A 325 -39.83 33.65 -47.65
N ALA A 326 -40.14 34.87 -48.10
CA ALA A 326 -40.80 35.09 -49.37
C ALA A 326 -40.43 36.46 -49.98
N ILE A 327 -39.99 36.44 -51.22
CA ILE A 327 -39.70 37.63 -51.97
C ILE A 327 -40.92 37.96 -52.83
N LYS A 328 -41.42 39.19 -52.70
CA LYS A 328 -42.56 39.69 -53.49
C LYS A 328 -42.09 40.77 -54.46
N GLY A 329 -42.33 40.60 -55.73
CA GLY A 329 -42.00 41.54 -56.74
C GLY A 329 -43.03 41.57 -57.90
N LEU A 330 -43.02 42.63 -58.66
CA LEU A 330 -43.85 42.71 -59.90
C LEU A 330 -43.35 41.68 -60.90
N LYS A 331 -44.25 41.19 -61.75
CA LYS A 331 -43.87 40.30 -62.81
C LYS A 331 -42.92 41.00 -63.74
N GLY A 332 -41.73 40.45 -64.02
CA GLY A 332 -40.65 41.04 -64.80
C GLY A 332 -39.63 41.82 -63.99
N SER A 333 -39.68 41.80 -62.61
CA SER A 333 -38.62 42.32 -61.77
C SER A 333 -37.39 41.40 -61.80
N GLU A 334 -36.21 42.02 -61.76
CA GLU A 334 -34.93 41.34 -61.56
C GLU A 334 -34.64 41.25 -60.06
N ILE A 335 -34.21 40.08 -59.60
CA ILE A 335 -33.89 39.83 -58.24
C ILE A 335 -32.41 39.46 -58.13
N LEU A 336 -31.62 40.27 -57.40
CA LEU A 336 -30.25 40.02 -57.09
C LEU A 336 -30.20 39.56 -55.58
N ILE A 337 -29.66 38.37 -55.35
CA ILE A 337 -29.46 37.86 -54.02
C ILE A 337 -27.96 37.79 -53.71
N GLU A 338 -27.50 38.55 -52.75
CA GLU A 338 -26.11 38.58 -52.32
C GLU A 338 -26.05 37.93 -50.89
N VAL A 339 -25.22 36.89 -50.78
CA VAL A 339 -25.08 36.14 -49.55
C VAL A 339 -23.63 36.08 -49.16
N THR A 340 -23.31 36.43 -47.91
CA THR A 340 -21.98 36.29 -47.33
C THR A 340 -21.99 35.11 -46.38
N SER A 341 -21.03 34.21 -46.53
CA SER A 341 -20.85 33.04 -45.65
C SER A 341 -19.70 33.30 -44.71
N ASN A 342 -19.83 32.80 -43.47
CA ASN A 342 -18.78 32.83 -42.42
C ASN A 342 -17.52 32.02 -42.83
N ARG A 343 -17.61 31.21 -43.90
CA ARG A 343 -16.50 30.39 -44.42
C ARG A 343 -16.55 30.28 -45.93
N PRO A 344 -15.38 30.05 -46.58
CA PRO A 344 -15.34 29.78 -48.01
C PRO A 344 -16.21 28.58 -48.39
N LEU A 345 -17.12 28.76 -49.35
CA LEU A 345 -17.96 27.67 -49.85
C LEU A 345 -17.35 27.16 -51.15
N GLN A 346 -17.33 25.85 -51.33
CA GLN A 346 -16.91 25.23 -52.58
C GLN A 346 -18.04 25.30 -53.64
N THR A 347 -19.27 25.12 -53.19
CA THR A 347 -20.48 25.17 -54.00
C THR A 347 -21.65 25.71 -53.22
N ALA A 348 -22.50 26.50 -53.81
CA ALA A 348 -23.78 26.96 -53.29
C ALA A 348 -24.88 26.75 -54.33
N TYR A 349 -26.03 26.26 -53.89
CA TYR A 349 -27.22 26.06 -54.72
C TYR A 349 -28.37 26.92 -54.18
N LEU A 350 -29.14 27.48 -55.06
CA LEU A 350 -30.33 28.28 -54.74
C LEU A 350 -31.57 27.48 -55.05
#